data_60f983c0dc1c948e1c271e8ef5cd8e42
#
_entry.id   60f983c0dc1c948e1c271e8ef5cd8e42
#
_cell.length_a   1.000
_cell.length_b   1.000
_cell.length_c   1.000
_cell.angle_alpha   90.00
_cell.angle_beta   90.00
_cell.angle_gamma   90.00
#
_symmetry.space_group_name_H-M   'P 1'
#
loop_
_entity.id
_entity.type
_entity.pdbx_description
1 polymer ?
#
loop_
_entity_poly.entity_id
_entity_poly.type
_entity_poly.pdbx_seq_one_letter_code
_entity_poly.pdbx_strand_id
1 'polypeptide(L)'
;PLVNIQLGELIFGGVGAGLYAVLIYVVLSVFIAGLMVGRTPEVLGKKIEAKEMKLAMLYILIFPLLVLGFTAWASVADYGTSATNNAGPHGLTELLYAFTSAAGNNGSAFAGIGANTPWYNVTLGIAMFAGRFLMIIPVLAIAGSMVGKKVVAAGPGTFPTDGLLFSGLL
;
A
#
# COMPACT_ATOMS: atom_id res chain seq x y z
N PRO A 1 -8.23 11.54 12.48
CA PRO A 1 -7.22 10.46 12.62
C PRO A 1 -7.31 9.41 11.52
N LEU A 2 -8.51 8.90 11.13
CA LEU A 2 -8.68 7.82 10.15
C LEU A 2 -8.04 8.16 8.79
N VAL A 3 -8.34 9.32 8.22
CA VAL A 3 -7.74 9.78 6.95
C VAL A 3 -6.22 9.87 7.06
N ASN A 4 -5.72 10.43 8.16
CA ASN A 4 -4.27 10.59 8.35
C ASN A 4 -3.54 9.24 8.47
N ILE A 5 -4.15 8.24 9.13
CA ILE A 5 -3.52 6.92 9.26
C ILE A 5 -3.50 6.17 7.92
N GLN A 6 -4.53 6.37 7.08
CA GLN A 6 -4.56 5.80 5.74
C GLN A 6 -3.57 6.49 4.79
N LEU A 7 -3.45 7.82 4.85
CA LEU A 7 -2.46 8.58 4.08
C LEU A 7 -1.03 8.32 4.53
N GLY A 8 -0.81 7.98 5.80
CA GLY A 8 0.52 7.69 6.37
C GLY A 8 1.27 6.57 5.67
N GLU A 9 0.57 5.68 4.98
CA GLU A 9 1.18 4.61 4.19
C GLU A 9 1.73 5.10 2.83
N LEU A 10 1.37 6.30 2.40
CA LEU A 10 1.78 6.88 1.11
C LEU A 10 2.80 8.02 1.27
N ILE A 11 2.88 8.63 2.46
CA ILE A 11 3.69 9.81 2.72
C ILE A 11 5.03 9.38 3.30
N PHE A 12 6.11 10.09 2.92
CA PHE A 12 7.44 9.92 3.51
C PHE A 12 7.40 10.01 5.04
N GLY A 13 8.02 9.05 5.71
CA GLY A 13 8.10 9.04 7.17
C GLY A 13 6.97 8.30 7.88
N GLY A 14 6.04 7.65 7.15
CA GLY A 14 5.13 6.65 7.74
C GLY A 14 5.90 5.46 8.30
N VAL A 15 5.32 4.74 9.27
CA VAL A 15 6.00 3.65 9.99
C VAL A 15 6.39 2.52 9.03
N GLY A 16 7.56 2.66 8.43
CA GLY A 16 8.25 1.62 7.66
C GLY A 16 7.85 1.46 6.20
N ALA A 17 6.77 2.06 5.70
CA ALA A 17 6.28 1.79 4.34
C ALA A 17 6.29 3.00 3.39
N GLY A 18 6.28 4.25 3.90
CA GLY A 18 6.07 5.45 3.09
C GLY A 18 7.05 5.63 1.93
N LEU A 19 8.35 5.43 2.15
CA LEU A 19 9.35 5.62 1.12
C LEU A 19 9.20 4.65 -0.05
N TYR A 20 9.10 3.35 0.23
CA TYR A 20 8.99 2.38 -0.85
C TYR A 20 7.59 2.36 -1.49
N ALA A 21 6.55 2.79 -0.77
CA ALA A 21 5.24 3.05 -1.37
C ALA A 21 5.35 4.13 -2.45
N VAL A 22 5.95 5.28 -2.14
CA VAL A 22 6.18 6.34 -3.13
C VAL A 22 7.00 5.84 -4.31
N LEU A 23 8.06 5.05 -4.09
CA LEU A 23 8.85 4.46 -5.18
C LEU A 23 8.01 3.54 -6.08
N ILE A 24 7.10 2.74 -5.52
CA ILE A 24 6.18 1.91 -6.31
C ILE A 24 5.22 2.78 -7.13
N TYR A 25 4.70 3.88 -6.56
CA TYR A 25 3.85 4.82 -7.31
C TYR A 25 4.63 5.54 -8.41
N VAL A 26 5.92 5.87 -8.21
CA VAL A 26 6.80 6.38 -9.27
C VAL A 26 6.88 5.38 -10.43
N VAL A 27 7.15 4.11 -10.13
CA VAL A 27 7.21 3.04 -11.16
C VAL A 27 5.89 2.92 -11.91
N LEU A 28 4.76 2.94 -11.18
CA LEU A 28 3.43 2.87 -11.77
C LEU A 28 3.12 4.08 -12.66
N SER A 29 3.39 5.30 -12.16
CA SER A 29 3.12 6.55 -12.89
C SER A 29 3.95 6.63 -14.18
N VAL A 30 5.23 6.28 -14.12
CA VAL A 30 6.11 6.23 -15.30
C VAL A 30 5.61 5.21 -16.31
N PHE A 31 5.16 4.05 -15.85
CA PHE A 31 4.66 3.00 -16.73
C PHE A 31 3.36 3.43 -17.44
N ILE A 32 2.38 3.92 -16.69
CA ILE A 32 1.09 4.36 -17.25
C ILE A 32 1.29 5.54 -18.19
N ALA A 33 1.99 6.59 -17.74
CA ALA A 33 2.23 7.77 -18.54
C ALA A 33 3.07 7.47 -19.78
N GLY A 34 4.10 6.62 -19.66
CA GLY A 34 4.91 6.18 -20.80
C GLY A 34 4.07 5.50 -21.88
N LEU A 35 3.19 4.57 -21.46
CA LEU A 35 2.29 3.90 -22.41
C LEU A 35 1.26 4.84 -23.03
N MET A 36 0.71 5.80 -22.27
CA MET A 36 -0.27 6.76 -22.77
C MET A 36 0.30 7.67 -23.87
N VAL A 37 1.58 8.07 -23.75
CA VAL A 37 2.26 8.91 -24.76
C VAL A 37 3.06 8.11 -25.78
N GLY A 38 3.01 6.78 -25.74
CA GLY A 38 3.74 5.91 -26.69
C GLY A 38 5.25 5.94 -26.49
N ARG A 39 5.73 6.19 -25.27
CA ARG A 39 7.16 6.21 -24.92
C ARG A 39 7.53 5.03 -24.04
N THR A 40 8.79 4.62 -24.07
CA THR A 40 9.31 3.53 -23.24
C THR A 40 9.33 3.97 -21.77
N PRO A 41 8.66 3.24 -20.86
CA PRO A 41 8.70 3.54 -19.44
C PRO A 41 10.03 3.08 -18.84
N GLU A 42 10.82 4.04 -18.34
CA GLU A 42 12.12 3.81 -17.73
C GLU A 42 12.26 4.58 -16.43
N VAL A 43 12.83 3.95 -15.42
CA VAL A 43 13.21 4.58 -14.14
C VAL A 43 14.70 4.40 -13.95
N LEU A 44 15.42 5.48 -13.71
CA LEU A 44 16.89 5.49 -13.55
C LEU A 44 17.63 4.79 -14.70
N GLY A 45 17.16 4.98 -15.94
CA GLY A 45 17.72 4.37 -17.13
C GLY A 45 17.48 2.87 -17.26
N LYS A 46 16.54 2.30 -16.49
CA LYS A 46 16.18 0.89 -16.55
C LYS A 46 14.73 0.73 -16.95
N LYS A 47 14.50 -0.09 -17.97
CA LYS A 47 13.18 -0.34 -18.53
C LYS A 47 12.28 -1.07 -17.52
N ILE A 48 11.06 -0.57 -17.35
CA ILE A 48 10.01 -1.22 -16.57
C ILE A 48 9.26 -2.18 -17.49
N GLU A 49 9.13 -3.42 -17.06
CA GLU A 49 8.49 -4.49 -17.82
C GLU A 49 7.30 -5.09 -17.06
N ALA A 50 6.61 -6.03 -17.69
CA ALA A 50 5.42 -6.66 -17.13
C ALA A 50 5.67 -7.34 -15.75
N LYS A 51 6.91 -7.80 -15.48
CA LYS A 51 7.27 -8.41 -14.20
C LYS A 51 7.20 -7.40 -13.06
N GLU A 52 7.85 -6.25 -13.22
CA GLU A 52 7.84 -5.17 -12.22
C GLU A 52 6.42 -4.65 -12.01
N MET A 53 5.64 -4.52 -13.07
CA MET A 53 4.25 -4.08 -12.98
C MET A 53 3.35 -5.06 -12.24
N LYS A 54 3.49 -6.35 -12.46
CA LYS A 54 2.73 -7.37 -11.70
C LYS A 54 3.05 -7.30 -10.20
N LEU A 55 4.32 -7.10 -9.85
CA LEU A 55 4.75 -6.96 -8.46
C LEU A 55 4.27 -5.64 -7.84
N ALA A 56 4.30 -4.54 -8.59
CA ALA A 56 3.76 -3.25 -8.15
C ALA A 56 2.25 -3.32 -7.90
N MET A 57 1.50 -3.95 -8.81
CA MET A 57 0.06 -4.17 -8.62
C MET A 57 -0.24 -5.06 -7.42
N LEU A 58 0.55 -6.13 -7.22
CA LEU A 58 0.42 -6.98 -6.04
C LEU A 58 0.64 -6.16 -4.76
N TYR A 59 1.70 -5.35 -4.70
CA TYR A 59 1.97 -4.45 -3.58
C TYR A 59 0.77 -3.55 -3.26
N ILE A 60 0.23 -2.86 -4.27
CA ILE A 60 -0.88 -1.91 -4.10
C ILE A 60 -2.16 -2.60 -3.60
N LEU A 61 -2.41 -3.85 -4.01
CA LEU A 61 -3.63 -4.58 -3.65
C LEU A 61 -3.59 -5.22 -2.27
N ILE A 62 -2.42 -5.53 -1.72
CA ILE A 62 -2.27 -6.21 -0.43
C ILE A 62 -2.91 -5.40 0.70
N PHE A 63 -2.56 -4.12 0.81
CA PHE A 63 -3.02 -3.27 1.92
C PHE A 63 -4.55 -3.08 1.94
N PRO A 64 -5.20 -2.65 0.84
CA PRO A 64 -6.65 -2.56 0.79
C PRO A 64 -7.36 -3.90 1.03
N LEU A 65 -6.80 -5.00 0.53
CA LEU A 65 -7.36 -6.33 0.74
C LEU A 65 -7.39 -6.71 2.22
N LEU A 66 -6.31 -6.47 2.94
CA LEU A 66 -6.23 -6.73 4.38
C LEU A 66 -7.19 -5.85 5.16
N VAL A 67 -7.13 -4.53 4.92
CA VAL A 67 -7.96 -3.57 5.66
C VAL A 67 -9.44 -3.79 5.41
N LEU A 68 -9.85 -3.81 4.15
CA LEU A 68 -11.27 -3.93 3.79
C LEU A 68 -11.81 -5.34 4.02
N GLY A 69 -11.02 -6.37 3.76
CA GLY A 69 -11.41 -7.76 3.97
C GLY A 69 -11.69 -8.08 5.44
N PHE A 70 -10.77 -7.73 6.34
CA PHE A 70 -10.99 -7.93 7.77
C PHE A 70 -12.07 -7.01 8.34
N THR A 71 -12.16 -5.76 7.87
CA THR A 71 -13.24 -4.84 8.28
C THR A 71 -14.60 -5.37 7.85
N ALA A 72 -14.74 -5.84 6.62
CA ALA A 72 -15.98 -6.44 6.13
C ALA A 72 -16.36 -7.67 6.95
N TRP A 73 -15.41 -8.55 7.22
CA TRP A 73 -15.66 -9.73 8.07
C TRP A 73 -16.11 -9.33 9.48
N ALA A 74 -15.41 -8.38 10.12
CA ALA A 74 -15.78 -7.90 11.46
C ALA A 74 -17.16 -7.25 11.50
N SER A 75 -17.56 -6.56 10.42
CA SER A 75 -18.83 -5.80 10.39
C SER A 75 -20.08 -6.67 10.27
N VAL A 76 -19.95 -7.90 9.76
CA VAL A 76 -21.08 -8.84 9.61
C VAL A 76 -21.14 -9.90 10.69
N ALA A 77 -20.10 -10.03 11.51
CA ALA A 77 -20.02 -11.04 12.55
C ALA A 77 -20.32 -10.45 13.93
N ASP A 78 -21.14 -11.13 14.73
CA ASP A 78 -21.52 -10.68 16.07
C ASP A 78 -20.30 -10.51 17.00
N TYR A 79 -19.33 -11.41 16.89
CA TYR A 79 -18.08 -11.33 17.65
C TYR A 79 -17.19 -10.16 17.22
N GLY A 80 -17.38 -9.63 16.01
CA GLY A 80 -16.70 -8.42 15.54
C GLY A 80 -17.39 -7.16 16.03
N THR A 81 -18.69 -7.06 15.85
CA THR A 81 -19.48 -5.87 16.21
C THR A 81 -19.66 -5.68 17.71
N SER A 82 -19.63 -6.76 18.51
CA SER A 82 -19.77 -6.68 19.98
C SER A 82 -18.64 -5.95 20.69
N ALA A 83 -17.50 -5.78 20.03
CA ALA A 83 -16.33 -5.09 20.57
C ALA A 83 -16.32 -3.57 20.27
N THR A 84 -17.24 -3.08 19.43
CA THR A 84 -17.32 -1.63 19.09
C THR A 84 -17.97 -0.85 20.23
N ASN A 85 -17.50 0.37 20.49
CA ASN A 85 -18.10 1.26 21.46
C ASN A 85 -19.35 1.97 20.92
N ASN A 86 -19.42 2.16 19.60
CA ASN A 86 -20.50 2.86 18.94
C ASN A 86 -21.22 1.94 17.94
N ALA A 87 -22.50 2.14 17.78
CA ALA A 87 -23.30 1.44 16.78
C ALA A 87 -23.30 2.18 15.41
N GLY A 88 -23.65 1.45 14.36
CA GLY A 88 -23.84 2.02 13.02
C GLY A 88 -22.54 2.53 12.37
N PRO A 89 -22.59 3.66 11.64
CA PRO A 89 -21.45 4.18 10.90
C PRO A 89 -20.22 4.49 11.74
N HIS A 90 -20.41 4.88 12.99
CA HIS A 90 -19.30 5.14 13.91
C HIS A 90 -18.59 3.83 14.30
N GLY A 91 -19.33 2.75 14.56
CA GLY A 91 -18.76 1.43 14.79
C GLY A 91 -17.95 0.93 13.59
N LEU A 92 -18.47 1.12 12.37
CA LEU A 92 -17.72 0.79 11.15
C LEU A 92 -16.39 1.55 11.06
N THR A 93 -16.35 2.84 11.43
CA THR A 93 -15.10 3.60 11.44
C THR A 93 -14.10 3.11 12.49
N GLU A 94 -14.58 2.61 13.63
CA GLU A 94 -13.75 1.98 14.65
C GLU A 94 -13.08 0.70 14.12
N LEU A 95 -13.86 -0.17 13.47
CA LEU A 95 -13.36 -1.40 12.84
C LEU A 95 -12.34 -1.10 11.74
N LEU A 96 -12.68 -0.17 10.84
CA LEU A 96 -11.81 0.25 9.75
C LEU A 96 -10.50 0.83 10.28
N TYR A 97 -10.56 1.65 11.32
CA TYR A 97 -9.38 2.21 11.96
C TYR A 97 -8.49 1.12 12.58
N ALA A 98 -9.08 0.16 13.29
CA ALA A 98 -8.33 -0.92 13.92
C ALA A 98 -7.54 -1.75 12.91
N PHE A 99 -8.18 -2.17 11.81
CA PHE A 99 -7.50 -2.95 10.77
C PHE A 99 -6.54 -2.13 9.92
N THR A 100 -6.81 -0.83 9.69
CA THR A 100 -5.84 0.07 9.07
C THR A 100 -4.59 0.20 9.91
N SER A 101 -4.75 0.42 11.23
CA SER A 101 -3.63 0.53 12.17
C SER A 101 -2.84 -0.79 12.28
N ALA A 102 -3.53 -1.93 12.25
CA ALA A 102 -2.88 -3.24 12.29
C ALA A 102 -2.11 -3.52 11.00
N ALA A 103 -2.74 -3.40 9.84
CA ALA A 103 -2.10 -3.65 8.54
C ALA A 103 -0.93 -2.70 8.28
N GLY A 104 -1.07 -1.41 8.61
CA GLY A 104 0.00 -0.41 8.52
C GLY A 104 1.08 -0.55 9.60
N ASN A 105 0.89 -1.44 10.58
CA ASN A 105 1.79 -1.62 11.73
C ASN A 105 2.01 -0.35 12.58
N ASN A 106 1.03 0.53 12.64
CA ASN A 106 1.08 1.75 13.46
C ASN A 106 0.90 1.43 14.96
N GLY A 107 0.11 0.41 15.28
CA GLY A 107 -0.14 0.00 16.65
C GLY A 107 -0.91 1.05 17.48
N SER A 108 -1.73 1.87 16.82
CA SER A 108 -2.49 2.93 17.47
C SER A 108 -3.62 2.36 18.34
N ALA A 109 -3.68 2.75 19.59
CA ALA A 109 -4.78 2.39 20.51
C ALA A 109 -6.05 3.25 20.32
N PHE A 110 -6.09 4.11 19.32
CA PHE A 110 -7.18 5.06 19.07
C PHE A 110 -8.40 4.45 18.35
N ALA A 111 -8.41 3.14 18.16
CA ALA A 111 -9.50 2.48 17.44
C ALA A 111 -10.87 2.59 18.14
N GLY A 112 -10.89 2.66 19.46
CA GLY A 112 -12.15 2.71 20.22
C GLY A 112 -12.85 1.36 20.38
N ILE A 113 -12.17 0.24 20.12
CA ILE A 113 -12.72 -1.10 20.24
C ILE A 113 -12.17 -1.87 21.44
N GLY A 114 -12.95 -2.79 21.99
CA GLY A 114 -12.52 -3.76 22.99
C GLY A 114 -11.73 -4.91 22.35
N ALA A 115 -10.50 -4.64 21.89
CA ALA A 115 -9.73 -5.59 21.09
C ALA A 115 -9.22 -6.83 21.84
N ASN A 116 -9.33 -6.90 23.17
CA ASN A 116 -8.84 -8.03 23.94
C ASN A 116 -9.80 -9.23 23.90
N THR A 117 -10.06 -9.73 22.71
CA THR A 117 -10.80 -10.97 22.47
C THR A 117 -9.95 -11.93 21.62
N PRO A 118 -10.14 -13.26 21.74
CA PRO A 118 -9.37 -14.22 20.94
C PRO A 118 -9.44 -13.94 19.44
N TRP A 119 -10.60 -13.52 18.94
CA TRP A 119 -10.79 -13.24 17.53
C TRP A 119 -9.97 -12.02 17.08
N TYR A 120 -10.06 -10.87 17.78
CA TYR A 120 -9.29 -9.68 17.45
C TYR A 120 -7.79 -9.89 17.65
N ASN A 121 -7.38 -10.58 18.70
CA ASN A 121 -5.97 -10.89 18.94
C ASN A 121 -5.35 -11.66 17.77
N VAL A 122 -6.08 -12.64 17.21
CA VAL A 122 -5.61 -13.43 16.06
C VAL A 122 -5.68 -12.62 14.76
N THR A 123 -6.82 -12.00 14.46
CA THR A 123 -7.02 -11.30 13.17
C THR A 123 -6.17 -10.05 13.03
N LEU A 124 -6.03 -9.25 14.09
CA LEU A 124 -5.12 -8.10 14.09
C LEU A 124 -3.66 -8.57 13.98
N GLY A 125 -3.30 -9.68 14.66
CA GLY A 125 -1.97 -10.28 14.53
C GLY A 125 -1.65 -10.72 13.10
N ILE A 126 -2.59 -11.40 12.43
CA ILE A 126 -2.46 -11.79 11.03
C ILE A 126 -2.36 -10.55 10.13
N ALA A 127 -3.21 -9.53 10.36
CA ALA A 127 -3.17 -8.30 9.59
C ALA A 127 -1.83 -7.56 9.73
N MET A 128 -1.26 -7.48 10.95
CA MET A 128 0.07 -6.91 11.18
C MET A 128 1.17 -7.69 10.46
N PHE A 129 1.18 -9.01 10.60
CA PHE A 129 2.17 -9.87 9.97
C PHE A 129 2.11 -9.74 8.43
N ALA A 130 0.92 -9.87 7.87
CA ALA A 130 0.70 -9.78 6.42
C ALA A 130 1.02 -8.36 5.90
N GLY A 131 0.55 -7.31 6.58
CA GLY A 131 0.82 -5.93 6.20
C GLY A 131 2.31 -5.58 6.21
N ARG A 132 3.10 -6.18 7.09
CA ARG A 132 4.54 -5.96 7.11
C ARG A 132 5.25 -6.78 6.03
N PHE A 133 5.11 -8.09 6.05
CA PHE A 133 5.97 -8.98 5.28
C PHE A 133 5.50 -9.14 3.83
N LEU A 134 4.19 -9.22 3.57
CA LEU A 134 3.69 -9.35 2.21
C LEU A 134 3.93 -8.08 1.36
N MET A 135 4.03 -6.90 1.98
CA MET A 135 4.35 -5.67 1.26
C MET A 135 5.84 -5.56 0.94
N ILE A 136 6.73 -5.97 1.85
CA ILE A 136 8.18 -5.89 1.64
C ILE A 136 8.65 -6.83 0.52
N ILE A 137 8.07 -8.04 0.41
CA ILE A 137 8.49 -9.04 -0.58
C ILE A 137 8.40 -8.53 -2.03
N PRO A 138 7.28 -7.98 -2.52
CA PRO A 138 7.20 -7.42 -3.86
C PRO A 138 8.19 -6.28 -4.10
N VAL A 139 8.40 -5.41 -3.12
CA VAL A 139 9.36 -4.29 -3.22
C VAL A 139 10.78 -4.80 -3.41
N LEU A 140 11.21 -5.75 -2.59
CA LEU A 140 12.53 -6.38 -2.73
C LEU A 140 12.67 -7.14 -4.05
N ALA A 141 11.61 -7.80 -4.51
CA ALA A 141 11.61 -8.49 -5.79
C ALA A 141 11.73 -7.52 -6.99
N ILE A 142 11.07 -6.34 -6.92
CA ILE A 142 11.23 -5.26 -7.91
C ILE A 142 12.67 -4.74 -7.86
N ALA A 143 13.18 -4.42 -6.69
CA ALA A 143 14.54 -3.92 -6.53
C ALA A 143 15.57 -4.92 -7.10
N GLY A 144 15.45 -6.20 -6.76
CA GLY A 144 16.32 -7.26 -7.29
C GLY A 144 16.22 -7.40 -8.81
N SER A 145 15.01 -7.32 -9.37
CA SER A 145 14.82 -7.33 -10.82
C SER A 145 15.48 -6.12 -11.50
N MET A 146 15.30 -4.92 -10.92
CA MET A 146 15.89 -3.69 -11.45
C MET A 146 17.42 -3.68 -11.37
N VAL A 147 18.02 -4.26 -10.32
CA VAL A 147 19.49 -4.36 -10.22
C VAL A 147 20.08 -5.16 -11.36
N GLY A 148 19.45 -6.28 -11.74
CA GLY A 148 19.92 -7.14 -12.83
C GLY A 148 19.79 -6.55 -14.24
N LYS A 149 19.03 -5.44 -14.43
CA LYS A 149 18.83 -4.81 -15.74
C LYS A 149 19.99 -3.91 -16.14
N LYS A 150 20.32 -3.92 -17.44
CA LYS A 150 21.29 -2.98 -18.00
C LYS A 150 20.73 -1.56 -18.02
N VAL A 151 21.58 -0.58 -17.74
CA VAL A 151 21.25 0.84 -17.88
C VAL A 151 21.26 1.17 -19.37
N VAL A 152 20.20 1.82 -19.84
CA VAL A 152 20.05 2.32 -21.20
C VAL A 152 20.16 3.85 -21.16
N ALA A 153 20.89 4.43 -22.11
CA ALA A 153 20.96 5.88 -22.21
C ALA A 153 19.57 6.45 -22.57
N ALA A 154 19.17 7.52 -21.89
CA ALA A 154 17.93 8.21 -22.21
C ALA A 154 17.95 8.72 -23.66
N GLY A 155 16.87 8.45 -24.38
CA GLY A 155 16.71 8.83 -25.78
C GLY A 155 15.37 9.51 -26.03
N PRO A 156 15.10 9.96 -27.29
CA PRO A 156 13.84 10.62 -27.63
C PRO A 156 12.59 9.76 -27.37
N GLY A 157 12.76 8.44 -27.30
CA GLY A 157 11.69 7.47 -27.00
C GLY A 157 11.46 7.22 -25.50
N THR A 158 12.30 7.76 -24.62
CA THR A 158 12.16 7.59 -23.17
C THR A 158 11.15 8.58 -22.61
N PHE A 159 10.31 8.15 -21.66
CA PHE A 159 9.40 9.06 -20.95
C PHE A 159 10.20 9.94 -19.97
N PRO A 160 10.13 11.29 -20.09
CA PRO A 160 10.87 12.19 -19.22
C PRO A 160 10.27 12.23 -17.81
N THR A 161 11.10 12.07 -16.77
CA THR A 161 10.71 12.09 -15.35
C THR A 161 11.07 13.39 -14.63
N ASP A 162 11.52 14.41 -15.37
CA ASP A 162 11.95 15.73 -14.90
C ASP A 162 10.95 16.85 -15.22
N GLY A 163 9.81 16.51 -15.85
CA GLY A 163 8.81 17.47 -16.29
C GLY A 163 7.63 17.65 -15.34
N LEU A 164 6.92 18.79 -15.49
CA LEU A 164 5.69 19.10 -14.74
C LEU A 164 4.59 18.05 -14.93
N LEU A 165 4.53 17.42 -16.10
CA LEU A 165 3.57 16.34 -16.36
C LEU A 165 3.79 15.15 -15.42
N PHE A 166 5.04 14.73 -15.25
CA PHE A 166 5.37 13.65 -14.33
C PHE A 166 5.06 14.03 -12.88
N SER A 167 5.46 15.23 -12.45
CA SER A 167 5.20 15.73 -11.08
C SER A 167 3.70 15.87 -10.78
N GLY A 168 2.87 16.14 -11.78
CA GLY A 168 1.43 16.24 -11.62
C GLY A 168 0.69 14.88 -11.64
N LEU A 169 1.34 13.82 -12.18
CA LEU A 169 0.81 12.46 -12.20
C LEU A 169 1.21 11.63 -10.97
N LEU A 170 2.26 12.04 -10.28
CA LEU A 170 2.75 11.42 -9.05
C LEU A 170 2.00 11.97 -7.82
#